data_d1b5fd778ff4eea11ab19ad2c425f59a
#
_entry.id   d1b5fd778ff4eea11ab19ad2c425f59a
#
_cell.length_a   1.000
_cell.length_b   1.000
_cell.length_c   1.000
_cell.angle_alpha   90.00
_cell.angle_beta   90.00
_cell.angle_gamma   90.00
#
_symmetry.space_group_name_H-M   'P 1'
#
loop_
_entity.id
_entity.type
_entity.pdbx_description
1 polymer ?
#
loop_
_entity_poly.entity_id
_entity_poly.type
_entity_poly.pdbx_seq_one_letter_code
_entity_poly.pdbx_strand_id
1 'polypeptide(L)'
;MNSLQAFAAGTAAALAVVATPASAITNDFVPDFAHPYVGLVVFYDADGEFLQRCSGTLISSTKFLTAGHCTVADPPVASARIYFRQDAGAHYDPATQYDPVSGYPEDCGGTPPKQANAPLCVTSHSIHNFDYTGLIPNTHDVGLLILDQKVTSLGYGALPTAGTLDSLATARGTKDTVFTVSGYGLSYKSSDNSGKPATSFRVRLMASSTLTNLGSNLTDGYNLQTQGNGDGRGGTCSGDSGGPVFLGDTSSNLIVAVTSFGLNALCRGTDFSYRIDRQEVLDWIKNTR
;
A
#
# COMPACT_ATOMS: atom_id res chain seq x y z
N MET A 1 34.68 39.91 -56.40
CA MET A 1 34.10 40.21 -55.06
C MET A 1 33.23 39.05 -54.69
N ASN A 2 33.76 38.06 -53.94
CA ASN A 2 33.09 36.83 -53.58
C ASN A 2 32.61 36.96 -52.13
N SER A 3 31.30 36.89 -51.94
CA SER A 3 30.69 36.84 -50.62
C SER A 3 30.57 35.37 -50.17
N LEU A 4 31.36 35.00 -49.14
CA LEU A 4 31.18 33.74 -48.41
C LEU A 4 29.97 33.84 -47.48
N GLN A 5 28.98 32.97 -47.66
CA GLN A 5 27.90 32.74 -46.69
C GLN A 5 28.36 31.66 -45.74
N ALA A 6 28.44 31.98 -44.43
CA ALA A 6 28.69 31.04 -43.37
C ALA A 6 27.36 30.41 -42.94
N PHE A 7 27.25 29.06 -43.07
CA PHE A 7 26.17 28.30 -42.47
C PHE A 7 26.48 28.00 -41.01
N ALA A 8 25.69 28.54 -40.11
CA ALA A 8 25.72 28.18 -38.71
C ALA A 8 24.92 26.89 -38.51
N ALA A 9 25.60 25.79 -38.19
CA ALA A 9 24.96 24.54 -37.78
C ALA A 9 24.52 24.65 -36.30
N GLY A 10 23.23 24.81 -36.08
CA GLY A 10 22.64 24.75 -34.75
C GLY A 10 22.55 23.30 -34.26
N THR A 11 23.30 22.94 -33.25
CA THR A 11 23.16 21.69 -32.52
C THR A 11 21.93 21.78 -31.64
N ALA A 12 20.84 21.07 -31.99
CA ALA A 12 19.71 20.86 -31.12
C ALA A 12 20.11 19.88 -30.02
N ALA A 13 20.31 20.37 -28.80
CA ALA A 13 20.46 19.54 -27.63
C ALA A 13 19.07 18.91 -27.29
N ALA A 14 18.92 17.62 -27.52
CA ALA A 14 17.77 16.86 -27.05
C ALA A 14 17.83 16.78 -25.52
N LEU A 15 16.99 17.55 -24.84
CA LEU A 15 16.74 17.35 -23.41
C LEU A 15 16.02 16.02 -23.24
N ALA A 16 16.76 15.02 -22.77
CA ALA A 16 16.17 13.78 -22.28
C ALA A 16 15.36 14.13 -21.02
N VAL A 17 14.05 14.17 -21.15
CA VAL A 17 13.14 14.21 -20.00
C VAL A 17 13.28 12.87 -19.31
N VAL A 18 14.06 12.83 -18.23
CA VAL A 18 14.07 11.69 -17.31
C VAL A 18 12.72 11.70 -16.62
N ALA A 19 11.81 10.82 -17.04
CA ALA A 19 10.56 10.58 -16.34
C ALA A 19 10.92 10.07 -14.95
N THR A 20 10.77 10.90 -13.93
CA THR A 20 10.86 10.46 -12.54
C THR A 20 9.72 9.49 -12.29
N PRO A 21 9.98 8.28 -11.73
CA PRO A 21 8.93 7.34 -11.41
C PRO A 21 7.94 8.00 -10.44
N ALA A 22 6.68 7.90 -10.75
CA ALA A 22 5.60 8.35 -9.89
C ALA A 22 5.52 7.40 -8.67
N SER A 23 5.31 7.94 -7.49
CA SER A 23 5.55 7.29 -6.18
C SER A 23 4.24 7.07 -5.38
N ALA A 24 4.18 6.08 -4.49
CA ALA A 24 3.12 5.82 -3.51
C ALA A 24 3.46 6.49 -2.16
N ILE A 25 2.51 6.70 -1.24
CA ILE A 25 2.72 7.37 0.05
C ILE A 25 3.01 8.89 -0.10
N THR A 26 2.55 9.70 0.83
CA THR A 26 2.63 11.17 0.74
C THR A 26 3.77 11.76 1.57
N ASN A 27 4.23 12.95 1.19
CA ASN A 27 5.26 13.77 1.85
C ASN A 27 6.67 13.15 1.84
N ASP A 28 7.29 12.90 3.00
CA ASP A 28 8.68 12.44 3.11
C ASP A 28 8.78 10.91 2.98
N PHE A 29 8.47 10.41 1.81
CA PHE A 29 8.55 8.99 1.50
C PHE A 29 9.90 8.61 0.86
N VAL A 30 10.23 7.34 0.99
CA VAL A 30 11.36 6.69 0.31
C VAL A 30 10.92 5.38 -0.34
N PRO A 31 11.64 4.89 -1.38
CA PRO A 31 11.41 3.56 -1.92
C PRO A 31 11.54 2.49 -0.82
N ASP A 32 10.55 1.59 -0.74
CA ASP A 32 10.57 0.51 0.23
C ASP A 32 11.22 -0.76 -0.34
N PHE A 33 12.48 -0.97 0.01
CA PHE A 33 13.21 -2.21 -0.26
C PHE A 33 13.30 -3.12 0.97
N ALA A 34 12.92 -2.60 2.15
CA ALA A 34 13.03 -3.33 3.41
C ALA A 34 11.92 -4.38 3.57
N HIS A 35 10.75 -4.15 2.97
CA HIS A 35 9.57 -4.99 3.17
C HIS A 35 9.13 -5.67 1.85
N PRO A 36 9.92 -6.60 1.28
CA PRO A 36 9.60 -7.24 0.00
C PRO A 36 8.30 -8.08 0.03
N TYR A 37 7.79 -8.35 1.21
CA TYR A 37 6.53 -9.06 1.47
C TYR A 37 5.28 -8.14 1.47
N VAL A 38 5.44 -6.83 1.35
CA VAL A 38 4.34 -5.91 1.08
C VAL A 38 4.03 -5.95 -0.41
N GLY A 39 2.75 -6.12 -0.77
CA GLY A 39 2.29 -6.34 -2.14
C GLY A 39 1.22 -5.36 -2.58
N LEU A 40 1.20 -5.06 -3.89
CA LEU A 40 0.06 -4.49 -4.58
C LEU A 40 -0.95 -5.60 -4.83
N VAL A 41 -2.21 -5.41 -4.44
CA VAL A 41 -3.29 -6.35 -4.72
C VAL A 41 -4.33 -5.72 -5.65
N VAL A 42 -4.71 -6.47 -6.67
CA VAL A 42 -5.73 -6.10 -7.66
C VAL A 42 -6.86 -7.11 -7.59
N PHE A 43 -8.08 -6.63 -7.46
CA PHE A 43 -9.29 -7.43 -7.28
C PHE A 43 -10.14 -7.45 -8.53
N TYR A 44 -10.74 -8.60 -8.81
CA TYR A 44 -11.54 -8.87 -9.99
C TYR A 44 -12.87 -9.53 -9.60
N ASP A 45 -13.89 -9.31 -10.41
CA ASP A 45 -15.15 -10.01 -10.30
C ASP A 45 -15.12 -11.42 -10.94
N ALA A 46 -16.27 -12.08 -11.02
CA ALA A 46 -16.39 -13.43 -11.58
C ALA A 46 -16.15 -13.50 -13.09
N ASP A 47 -16.30 -12.40 -13.80
CA ASP A 47 -16.05 -12.29 -15.25
C ASP A 47 -14.59 -11.88 -15.54
N GLY A 48 -13.79 -11.64 -14.49
CA GLY A 48 -12.40 -11.21 -14.59
C GLY A 48 -12.23 -9.70 -14.80
N GLU A 49 -13.32 -8.93 -14.66
CA GLU A 49 -13.28 -7.48 -14.79
C GLU A 49 -12.67 -6.84 -13.54
N PHE A 50 -11.92 -5.79 -13.75
CA PHE A 50 -11.26 -5.04 -12.68
C PHE A 50 -12.26 -4.36 -11.75
N LEU A 51 -12.08 -4.52 -10.46
CA LEU A 51 -12.89 -3.84 -9.43
C LEU A 51 -12.11 -2.73 -8.73
N GLN A 52 -11.00 -3.06 -8.10
CA GLN A 52 -10.23 -2.11 -7.30
C GLN A 52 -8.80 -2.58 -7.03
N ARG A 53 -8.00 -1.68 -6.49
CA ARG A 53 -6.61 -1.93 -6.09
C ARG A 53 -6.38 -1.48 -4.67
N CYS A 54 -5.59 -2.28 -3.95
CA CYS A 54 -5.17 -2.00 -2.59
C CYS A 54 -3.71 -2.43 -2.39
N SER A 55 -3.24 -2.26 -1.20
CA SER A 55 -1.97 -2.80 -0.70
C SER A 55 -2.25 -3.89 0.33
N GLY A 56 -1.23 -4.64 0.70
CA GLY A 56 -1.33 -5.64 1.77
C GLY A 56 0.00 -6.28 2.07
N THR A 57 -0.01 -7.30 2.92
CA THR A 57 1.23 -7.88 3.47
C THR A 57 1.14 -9.39 3.61
N LEU A 58 2.15 -10.13 3.14
CA LEU A 58 2.32 -11.53 3.49
C LEU A 58 2.61 -11.67 4.98
N ILE A 59 1.81 -12.46 5.68
CA ILE A 59 1.99 -12.81 7.10
C ILE A 59 2.34 -14.30 7.28
N SER A 60 2.26 -15.06 6.21
CA SER A 60 2.76 -16.43 6.12
C SER A 60 2.96 -16.79 4.64
N SER A 61 3.40 -18.01 4.36
CA SER A 61 3.57 -18.47 2.98
C SER A 61 2.28 -18.50 2.15
N THR A 62 1.12 -18.49 2.79
CA THR A 62 -0.19 -18.61 2.13
C THR A 62 -1.21 -17.57 2.57
N LYS A 63 -0.88 -16.69 3.51
CA LYS A 63 -1.82 -15.68 4.01
C LYS A 63 -1.33 -14.27 3.68
N PHE A 64 -2.19 -13.50 3.03
CA PHE A 64 -1.95 -12.10 2.67
C PHE A 64 -3.01 -11.22 3.35
N LEU A 65 -2.57 -10.36 4.27
CA LEU A 65 -3.39 -9.44 5.05
C LEU A 65 -3.63 -8.15 4.26
N THR A 66 -4.86 -7.66 4.25
CA THR A 66 -5.27 -6.39 3.62
C THR A 66 -6.42 -5.75 4.42
N ALA A 67 -7.06 -4.71 3.89
CA ALA A 67 -8.24 -4.11 4.50
C ALA A 67 -9.53 -4.86 4.12
N GLY A 68 -10.53 -4.80 5.00
CA GLY A 68 -11.84 -5.39 4.76
C GLY A 68 -12.57 -4.75 3.59
N HIS A 69 -12.55 -3.41 3.49
CA HIS A 69 -13.18 -2.68 2.39
C HIS A 69 -12.58 -3.04 1.03
N CYS A 70 -11.34 -3.51 0.97
CA CYS A 70 -10.71 -3.97 -0.27
C CYS A 70 -11.30 -5.29 -0.79
N THR A 71 -11.94 -6.06 0.07
CA THR A 71 -12.53 -7.37 -0.27
C THR A 71 -14.02 -7.31 -0.56
N VAL A 72 -14.60 -6.09 -0.57
CA VAL A 72 -16.03 -5.86 -0.81
C VAL A 72 -16.20 -4.96 -2.02
N ALA A 73 -17.03 -5.38 -2.98
CA ALA A 73 -17.40 -4.60 -4.16
C ALA A 73 -18.78 -5.02 -4.68
N ASP A 74 -19.34 -4.23 -5.56
CA ASP A 74 -20.52 -4.57 -6.36
C ASP A 74 -20.17 -4.35 -7.84
N PRO A 75 -20.05 -5.41 -8.65
CA PRO A 75 -20.27 -6.84 -8.35
C PRO A 75 -19.28 -7.41 -7.33
N PRO A 76 -19.60 -8.58 -6.71
CA PRO A 76 -18.75 -9.18 -5.67
C PRO A 76 -17.34 -9.54 -6.16
N VAL A 77 -16.36 -9.38 -5.28
CA VAL A 77 -14.98 -9.82 -5.53
C VAL A 77 -14.94 -11.34 -5.64
N ALA A 78 -14.36 -11.87 -6.73
CA ALA A 78 -14.21 -13.30 -6.97
C ALA A 78 -12.75 -13.77 -6.95
N SER A 79 -11.80 -12.91 -7.34
CA SER A 79 -10.39 -13.26 -7.36
C SER A 79 -9.49 -12.05 -7.12
N ALA A 80 -8.23 -12.32 -6.83
CA ALA A 80 -7.21 -11.29 -6.69
C ALA A 80 -5.87 -11.75 -7.28
N ARG A 81 -5.07 -10.77 -7.75
CA ARG A 81 -3.67 -10.94 -8.13
C ARG A 81 -2.80 -10.06 -7.24
N ILE A 82 -1.72 -10.60 -6.70
CA ILE A 82 -0.82 -9.90 -5.80
C ILE A 82 0.57 -9.81 -6.43
N TYR A 83 1.12 -8.60 -6.52
CA TYR A 83 2.40 -8.27 -7.12
C TYR A 83 3.35 -7.79 -6.03
N PHE A 84 4.53 -8.44 -5.91
CA PHE A 84 5.49 -8.14 -4.83
C PHE A 84 6.71 -7.36 -5.29
N ARG A 85 6.84 -7.01 -6.56
CA ARG A 85 7.95 -6.20 -7.03
C ARG A 85 7.89 -4.81 -6.41
N GLN A 86 9.05 -4.25 -6.08
CA GLN A 86 9.16 -2.87 -5.60
C GLN A 86 8.57 -1.91 -6.63
N ASP A 87 8.86 -2.09 -7.91
CA ASP A 87 8.17 -1.46 -9.03
C ASP A 87 7.26 -2.51 -9.71
N ALA A 88 6.03 -2.61 -9.21
CA ALA A 88 5.01 -3.48 -9.80
C ALA A 88 4.53 -2.95 -11.17
N GLY A 89 4.79 -1.67 -11.46
CA GLY A 89 4.45 -1.04 -12.71
C GLY A 89 5.47 -1.23 -13.83
N ALA A 90 6.59 -1.91 -13.60
CA ALA A 90 7.62 -2.12 -14.62
C ALA A 90 7.09 -2.84 -15.89
N HIS A 91 5.97 -3.54 -15.78
CA HIS A 91 5.29 -4.21 -16.90
C HIS A 91 3.91 -3.62 -17.20
N TYR A 92 3.57 -2.50 -16.60
CA TYR A 92 2.32 -1.81 -16.85
C TYR A 92 2.40 -1.06 -18.19
N ASP A 93 1.41 -1.27 -19.06
CA ASP A 93 1.30 -0.54 -20.32
C ASP A 93 0.51 0.77 -20.11
N PRO A 94 1.14 1.94 -20.18
CA PRO A 94 0.44 3.21 -20.02
C PRO A 94 -0.58 3.51 -21.13
N ALA A 95 -0.50 2.84 -22.29
CA ALA A 95 -1.49 2.98 -23.34
C ALA A 95 -2.81 2.32 -22.97
N THR A 96 -2.79 1.36 -22.06
CA THR A 96 -3.95 0.63 -21.55
C THR A 96 -4.33 1.04 -20.12
N GLN A 97 -3.83 2.19 -19.64
CA GLN A 97 -4.07 2.64 -18.26
C GLN A 97 -5.57 2.76 -17.88
N TYR A 98 -6.48 2.84 -18.85
CA TYR A 98 -7.93 2.85 -18.64
C TYR A 98 -8.54 1.45 -18.68
N ASP A 99 -7.77 0.46 -19.11
CA ASP A 99 -8.08 -0.96 -18.94
C ASP A 99 -7.11 -1.56 -17.91
N PRO A 100 -7.48 -1.53 -16.64
CA PRO A 100 -6.60 -1.98 -15.57
C PRO A 100 -6.35 -3.48 -15.58
N VAL A 101 -7.15 -4.26 -16.29
CA VAL A 101 -6.95 -5.70 -16.46
C VAL A 101 -5.77 -5.95 -17.39
N SER A 102 -5.71 -5.28 -18.54
CA SER A 102 -4.62 -5.43 -19.51
C SER A 102 -3.35 -4.67 -19.13
N GLY A 103 -3.43 -3.75 -18.16
CA GLY A 103 -2.27 -2.96 -17.71
C GLY A 103 -1.29 -3.73 -16.84
N TYR A 104 -1.69 -4.87 -16.27
CA TYR A 104 -0.84 -5.74 -15.46
C TYR A 104 -0.69 -7.12 -16.10
N PRO A 105 0.46 -7.81 -15.88
CA PRO A 105 0.62 -9.18 -16.38
C PRO A 105 -0.50 -10.09 -15.85
N GLU A 106 -1.24 -10.71 -16.76
CA GLU A 106 -2.32 -11.64 -16.41
C GLU A 106 -1.77 -13.01 -16.02
N ASP A 107 -0.64 -13.40 -16.60
CA ASP A 107 0.00 -14.71 -16.37
C ASP A 107 0.90 -14.64 -15.13
N CYS A 108 0.37 -15.03 -13.99
CA CYS A 108 1.13 -15.21 -12.76
C CYS A 108 2.00 -16.49 -12.77
N GLY A 109 1.80 -17.39 -13.72
CA GLY A 109 2.56 -18.63 -13.90
C GLY A 109 3.74 -18.53 -14.86
N GLY A 110 3.90 -17.38 -15.53
CA GLY A 110 4.98 -17.14 -16.48
C GLY A 110 6.37 -17.26 -15.86
N THR A 111 7.35 -17.71 -16.67
CA THR A 111 8.75 -17.77 -16.24
C THR A 111 9.21 -16.36 -15.87
N PRO A 112 9.57 -16.09 -14.61
CA PRO A 112 10.00 -14.74 -14.23
C PRO A 112 11.23 -14.37 -15.07
N PRO A 113 11.34 -13.13 -15.58
CA PRO A 113 12.60 -12.67 -16.12
C PRO A 113 13.66 -12.89 -15.04
N LYS A 114 14.85 -13.30 -15.42
CA LYS A 114 15.97 -13.82 -14.61
C LYS A 114 16.42 -12.97 -13.39
N GLN A 115 15.60 -12.09 -12.90
CA GLN A 115 15.86 -11.27 -11.73
C GLN A 115 14.91 -11.65 -10.59
N ALA A 116 15.51 -12.22 -9.58
CA ALA A 116 14.98 -12.52 -8.26
C ALA A 116 13.90 -13.64 -8.20
N ASN A 117 14.06 -14.50 -7.23
CA ASN A 117 13.28 -15.67 -6.83
C ASN A 117 11.82 -15.36 -6.38
N ALA A 118 11.26 -14.22 -6.75
CA ALA A 118 9.88 -13.87 -6.47
C ALA A 118 9.00 -14.11 -7.70
N PRO A 119 7.83 -14.72 -7.57
CA PRO A 119 6.87 -14.82 -8.65
C PRO A 119 6.50 -13.44 -9.16
N LEU A 120 6.17 -13.32 -10.45
CA LEU A 120 5.71 -12.06 -11.04
C LEU A 120 4.45 -11.58 -10.32
N CYS A 121 3.51 -12.48 -10.11
CA CYS A 121 2.36 -12.33 -9.22
C CYS A 121 1.93 -13.70 -8.67
N VAL A 122 1.04 -13.68 -7.68
CA VAL A 122 0.32 -14.84 -7.17
C VAL A 122 -1.16 -14.54 -7.15
N THR A 123 -1.99 -15.58 -7.31
CA THR A 123 -3.44 -15.47 -7.29
C THR A 123 -4.04 -15.88 -5.95
N SER A 124 -5.25 -15.40 -5.70
CA SER A 124 -6.11 -15.87 -4.64
C SER A 124 -7.56 -15.92 -5.13
N HIS A 125 -8.23 -17.04 -4.89
CA HIS A 125 -9.66 -17.25 -5.08
C HIS A 125 -10.38 -17.47 -3.73
N SER A 126 -9.66 -17.40 -2.62
CA SER A 126 -10.18 -17.52 -1.25
C SER A 126 -9.97 -16.21 -0.52
N ILE A 127 -11.00 -15.38 -0.54
CA ILE A 127 -10.99 -13.99 -0.06
C ILE A 127 -11.95 -13.88 1.11
N HIS A 128 -11.46 -13.41 2.25
CA HIS A 128 -12.18 -13.35 3.49
C HIS A 128 -12.24 -11.94 4.03
N ASN A 129 -13.34 -11.63 4.70
CA ASN A 129 -13.64 -10.33 5.28
C ASN A 129 -13.98 -10.49 6.77
N PHE A 130 -13.46 -9.62 7.62
CA PHE A 130 -13.76 -9.57 9.05
C PHE A 130 -15.05 -8.79 9.32
N ASP A 131 -16.15 -9.12 8.62
CA ASP A 131 -17.45 -8.46 8.73
C ASP A 131 -17.36 -6.92 8.60
N TYR A 132 -16.67 -6.43 7.57
CA TYR A 132 -16.53 -5.00 7.31
C TYR A 132 -17.89 -4.29 7.28
N THR A 133 -18.04 -3.28 8.13
CA THR A 133 -19.29 -2.51 8.26
C THR A 133 -19.20 -1.10 7.67
N GLY A 134 -17.99 -0.55 7.56
CA GLY A 134 -17.77 0.86 7.24
C GLY A 134 -18.23 1.85 8.32
N LEU A 135 -18.73 1.37 9.45
CA LEU A 135 -19.26 2.19 10.54
C LEU A 135 -18.17 2.58 11.53
N ILE A 136 -17.87 3.89 11.61
CA ILE A 136 -16.91 4.44 12.57
C ILE A 136 -17.52 4.45 13.97
N PRO A 137 -16.77 4.09 15.02
CA PRO A 137 -15.32 3.82 15.04
C PRO A 137 -14.94 2.36 14.74
N ASN A 138 -15.85 1.41 14.86
CA ASN A 138 -15.56 -0.01 14.66
C ASN A 138 -15.95 -0.47 13.25
N THR A 139 -15.05 -0.22 12.29
CA THR A 139 -15.29 -0.52 10.88
C THR A 139 -15.13 -2.00 10.53
N HIS A 140 -14.51 -2.81 11.38
CA HIS A 140 -14.11 -4.19 11.10
C HIS A 140 -13.24 -4.31 9.83
N ASP A 141 -12.38 -3.35 9.58
CA ASP A 141 -11.71 -3.15 8.30
C ASP A 141 -10.46 -4.05 8.14
N VAL A 142 -10.64 -5.35 8.21
CA VAL A 142 -9.60 -6.36 7.99
C VAL A 142 -10.06 -7.36 6.94
N GLY A 143 -9.20 -7.61 5.95
CA GLY A 143 -9.37 -8.62 4.92
C GLY A 143 -8.20 -9.60 4.92
N LEU A 144 -8.45 -10.84 4.50
CA LEU A 144 -7.44 -11.88 4.41
C LEU A 144 -7.63 -12.69 3.13
N LEU A 145 -6.56 -12.82 2.35
CA LEU A 145 -6.52 -13.66 1.16
C LEU A 145 -5.71 -14.91 1.45
N ILE A 146 -6.26 -16.08 1.11
CA ILE A 146 -5.53 -17.34 1.11
C ILE A 146 -4.98 -17.53 -0.30
N LEU A 147 -3.67 -17.55 -0.44
CA LEU A 147 -3.00 -17.63 -1.73
C LEU A 147 -3.13 -19.04 -2.33
N ASP A 148 -3.36 -19.10 -3.63
CA ASP A 148 -3.41 -20.37 -4.37
C ASP A 148 -2.05 -21.05 -4.43
N GLN A 149 -0.96 -20.27 -4.30
CA GLN A 149 0.42 -20.76 -4.34
C GLN A 149 1.22 -20.20 -3.14
N LYS A 150 2.12 -21.03 -2.61
CA LYS A 150 3.00 -20.62 -1.51
C LYS A 150 4.07 -19.63 -1.98
N VAL A 151 4.26 -18.55 -1.22
CA VAL A 151 5.35 -17.60 -1.36
C VAL A 151 6.28 -17.73 -0.16
N THR A 152 7.52 -18.19 -0.39
CA THR A 152 8.48 -18.47 0.69
C THR A 152 9.76 -17.64 0.60
N SER A 153 9.97 -16.92 -0.51
CA SER A 153 11.25 -16.22 -0.80
C SER A 153 11.32 -14.79 -0.30
N LEU A 154 10.21 -14.22 0.19
CA LEU A 154 10.11 -12.78 0.50
C LEU A 154 10.18 -12.46 2.00
N GLY A 155 10.10 -13.46 2.86
CA GLY A 155 9.84 -13.25 4.28
C GLY A 155 8.39 -12.86 4.56
N TYR A 156 8.10 -12.43 5.79
CA TYR A 156 6.73 -12.14 6.26
C TYR A 156 6.74 -10.99 7.24
N GLY A 157 5.65 -10.22 7.24
CA GLY A 157 5.34 -9.32 8.35
C GLY A 157 4.95 -10.13 9.60
N ALA A 158 5.37 -9.65 10.76
CA ALA A 158 5.09 -10.26 12.04
C ALA A 158 3.77 -9.75 12.61
N LEU A 159 2.91 -10.66 13.07
CA LEU A 159 1.70 -10.28 13.80
C LEU A 159 2.06 -9.87 15.23
N PRO A 160 1.33 -8.90 15.82
CA PRO A 160 1.56 -8.45 17.18
C PRO A 160 0.99 -9.45 18.20
N THR A 161 1.30 -9.24 19.46
CA THR A 161 0.51 -9.82 20.56
C THR A 161 -0.73 -8.96 20.82
N ALA A 162 -1.76 -9.56 21.42
CA ALA A 162 -2.96 -8.81 21.78
C ALA A 162 -2.62 -7.66 22.74
N GLY A 163 -3.19 -6.49 22.49
CA GLY A 163 -3.01 -5.29 23.31
C GLY A 163 -1.65 -4.60 23.16
N THR A 164 -0.89 -4.89 22.11
CA THR A 164 0.44 -4.26 21.87
C THR A 164 0.36 -2.72 21.92
N LEU A 165 -0.72 -2.12 21.43
CA LEU A 165 -0.90 -0.66 21.42
C LEU A 165 -1.62 -0.12 22.66
N ASP A 166 -2.15 -0.94 23.57
CA ASP A 166 -3.01 -0.49 24.66
C ASP A 166 -2.31 0.47 25.62
N SER A 167 -1.02 0.24 25.88
CA SER A 167 -0.23 1.13 26.74
C SER A 167 -0.10 2.55 26.17
N LEU A 168 -0.20 2.71 24.85
CA LEU A 168 -0.12 4.01 24.19
C LEU A 168 -1.42 4.81 24.34
N ALA A 169 -2.56 4.16 24.57
CA ALA A 169 -3.87 4.80 24.73
C ALA A 169 -3.97 5.68 25.97
N THR A 170 -3.22 5.36 27.03
CA THR A 170 -3.28 6.00 28.34
C THR A 170 -2.07 6.85 28.69
N ALA A 171 -0.95 6.67 28.00
CA ALA A 171 0.30 7.34 28.34
C ALA A 171 0.38 8.76 27.75
N ARG A 172 0.69 9.74 28.59
CA ARG A 172 1.05 11.09 28.12
C ARG A 172 2.44 11.04 27.49
N GLY A 173 2.63 11.78 26.38
CA GLY A 173 3.93 11.87 25.71
C GLY A 173 4.17 10.76 24.68
N THR A 174 3.16 9.95 24.36
CA THR A 174 3.29 8.89 23.34
C THR A 174 3.21 9.39 21.90
N LYS A 175 2.99 10.68 21.68
CA LYS A 175 2.94 11.31 20.33
C LYS A 175 4.21 11.15 19.51
N ASP A 176 5.33 10.87 20.16
CA ASP A 176 6.60 10.61 19.48
C ASP A 176 6.77 9.13 19.10
N THR A 177 5.77 8.29 19.41
CA THR A 177 5.79 6.90 18.97
C THR A 177 5.74 6.87 17.45
N VAL A 178 6.76 6.26 16.87
CA VAL A 178 6.96 6.16 15.42
C VAL A 178 6.29 4.90 14.88
N PHE A 179 5.67 5.07 13.75
CA PHE A 179 5.16 3.98 12.91
C PHE A 179 5.74 4.13 11.52
N THR A 180 5.89 3.02 10.82
CA THR A 180 6.21 2.99 9.39
C THR A 180 5.00 2.50 8.61
N VAL A 181 4.57 3.28 7.62
CA VAL A 181 3.53 2.90 6.66
C VAL A 181 4.17 2.49 5.35
N SER A 182 3.62 1.47 4.68
CA SER A 182 4.11 1.02 3.38
C SER A 182 2.96 0.64 2.45
N GLY A 183 3.09 0.95 1.15
CA GLY A 183 2.06 0.63 0.17
C GLY A 183 2.39 1.07 -1.26
N TYR A 184 1.38 0.95 -2.13
CA TYR A 184 1.46 1.21 -3.57
C TYR A 184 0.44 2.26 -4.04
N GLY A 185 -0.08 3.08 -3.13
CA GLY A 185 -1.13 4.05 -3.40
C GLY A 185 -0.68 5.29 -4.19
N LEU A 186 -1.49 6.33 -4.16
CA LEU A 186 -1.17 7.63 -4.71
C LEU A 186 -0.13 8.34 -3.84
N SER A 187 0.75 9.11 -4.46
CA SER A 187 1.73 9.92 -3.74
C SER A 187 1.77 11.36 -4.21
N TYR A 188 2.18 12.22 -3.30
CA TYR A 188 2.60 13.59 -3.61
C TYR A 188 3.56 14.07 -2.52
N LYS A 189 4.38 15.07 -2.84
CA LYS A 189 5.13 15.84 -1.85
C LYS A 189 4.42 17.17 -1.62
N SER A 190 4.30 17.59 -0.37
CA SER A 190 3.66 18.86 -0.02
C SER A 190 4.41 20.08 -0.57
N SER A 191 5.70 19.92 -0.86
CA SER A 191 6.54 20.91 -1.57
C SER A 191 6.18 21.08 -3.04
N ASP A 192 5.49 20.13 -3.64
CA ASP A 192 5.06 20.22 -5.02
C ASP A 192 3.79 21.09 -5.08
N ASN A 193 3.94 22.34 -5.51
CA ASN A 193 2.84 23.31 -5.64
C ASN A 193 1.70 22.86 -6.59
N SER A 194 1.81 21.69 -7.20
CA SER A 194 0.78 21.14 -8.09
C SER A 194 -0.53 20.80 -7.37
N GLY A 195 -0.48 20.54 -6.06
CA GLY A 195 -1.67 20.25 -5.23
C GLY A 195 -2.43 18.98 -5.59
N LYS A 196 -1.96 18.22 -6.59
CA LYS A 196 -2.59 17.01 -7.06
C LYS A 196 -1.73 15.80 -6.77
N PRO A 197 -2.30 14.71 -6.22
CA PRO A 197 -1.59 13.45 -6.08
C PRO A 197 -1.11 12.96 -7.44
N ALA A 198 0.16 12.55 -7.52
CA ALA A 198 0.67 11.87 -8.71
C ALA A 198 0.14 10.43 -8.73
N THR A 199 -0.37 9.99 -9.88
CA THR A 199 -0.90 8.63 -10.02
C THR A 199 0.24 7.62 -9.95
N SER A 200 0.26 6.79 -8.89
CA SER A 200 1.22 5.69 -8.81
C SER A 200 0.71 4.53 -7.96
N PHE A 201 -0.04 3.64 -8.56
CA PHE A 201 -0.37 2.35 -7.96
C PHE A 201 0.67 1.27 -8.30
N ARG A 202 1.96 1.61 -8.34
CA ARG A 202 2.92 0.72 -9.00
C ARG A 202 4.26 0.59 -8.30
N VAL A 203 4.63 1.55 -7.46
CA VAL A 203 5.92 1.55 -6.76
C VAL A 203 5.67 1.45 -5.26
N ARG A 204 6.31 0.47 -4.61
CA ARG A 204 6.22 0.34 -3.17
C ARG A 204 7.06 1.40 -2.49
N LEU A 205 6.40 2.21 -1.68
CA LEU A 205 7.03 3.23 -0.86
C LEU A 205 6.75 3.02 0.61
N MET A 206 7.55 3.66 1.44
CA MET A 206 7.35 3.75 2.88
C MET A 206 7.63 5.15 3.39
N ALA A 207 7.00 5.50 4.52
CA ALA A 207 7.27 6.71 5.27
C ALA A 207 7.09 6.50 6.76
N SER A 208 7.75 7.35 7.54
CA SER A 208 7.54 7.42 8.99
C SER A 208 6.32 8.30 9.30
N SER A 209 5.50 7.85 10.22
CA SER A 209 4.35 8.57 10.75
C SER A 209 4.38 8.53 12.28
N THR A 210 3.65 9.41 12.95
CA THR A 210 3.65 9.45 14.43
C THR A 210 2.25 9.32 14.98
N LEU A 211 2.16 8.79 16.21
CA LEU A 211 0.89 8.64 16.93
C LEU A 211 0.19 9.99 17.12
N THR A 212 -1.09 10.03 16.77
CA THR A 212 -1.98 11.15 17.11
C THR A 212 -2.98 10.75 18.19
N ASN A 213 -3.69 9.64 18.01
CA ASN A 213 -4.73 9.23 18.95
C ASN A 213 -5.08 7.74 18.81
N LEU A 214 -5.56 7.15 19.93
CA LEU A 214 -6.14 5.81 19.99
C LEU A 214 -7.52 5.79 20.69
N GLY A 215 -7.92 6.85 21.36
CA GLY A 215 -9.11 6.88 22.22
C GLY A 215 -10.09 8.02 21.92
N SER A 216 -10.03 8.63 20.72
CA SER A 216 -11.04 9.61 20.30
C SER A 216 -12.35 8.95 19.88
N ASN A 217 -13.42 9.71 19.67
CA ASN A 217 -14.68 9.20 19.12
C ASN A 217 -14.55 8.55 17.73
N LEU A 218 -13.48 8.86 17.00
CA LEU A 218 -13.19 8.26 15.68
C LEU A 218 -12.34 7.01 15.80
N THR A 219 -11.61 6.84 16.89
CA THR A 219 -10.71 5.71 17.09
C THR A 219 -11.28 4.67 18.07
N ASP A 220 -11.75 5.12 19.21
CA ASP A 220 -12.37 4.34 20.31
C ASP A 220 -11.68 2.98 20.57
N GLY A 221 -10.34 2.98 20.49
CA GLY A 221 -9.54 1.78 20.62
C GLY A 221 -9.57 0.80 19.45
N TYR A 222 -10.36 1.06 18.38
CA TYR A 222 -10.41 0.24 17.18
C TYR A 222 -9.44 0.70 16.10
N ASN A 223 -9.20 2.00 16.04
CA ASN A 223 -8.33 2.60 15.04
C ASN A 223 -7.10 3.26 15.65
N LEU A 224 -5.99 3.13 14.98
CA LEU A 224 -4.78 3.92 15.18
C LEU A 224 -4.88 5.18 14.32
N GLN A 225 -4.82 6.36 14.93
CA GLN A 225 -4.73 7.63 14.22
C GLN A 225 -3.29 8.11 14.22
N THR A 226 -2.74 8.36 13.01
CA THR A 226 -1.37 8.83 12.82
C THR A 226 -1.31 10.16 12.08
N GLN A 227 -0.18 10.86 12.20
CA GLN A 227 0.08 12.14 11.55
C GLN A 227 1.17 11.95 10.49
N GLY A 228 0.77 12.12 9.23
CA GLY A 228 1.65 12.01 8.07
C GLY A 228 2.17 13.36 7.53
N ASN A 229 1.90 14.48 8.20
CA ASN A 229 2.39 15.79 7.80
C ASN A 229 3.52 16.28 8.71
N GLY A 230 4.44 17.04 8.13
CA GLY A 230 5.58 17.65 8.83
C GLY A 230 6.92 17.10 8.30
N ASP A 231 8.00 17.75 8.68
CA ASP A 231 9.35 17.36 8.27
C ASP A 231 9.69 15.94 8.73
N GLY A 232 10.18 15.12 7.83
CA GLY A 232 10.51 13.72 8.09
C GLY A 232 9.32 12.79 8.29
N ARG A 233 8.10 13.20 7.91
CA ARG A 233 6.88 12.41 8.06
C ARG A 233 6.14 12.26 6.74
N GLY A 234 5.55 11.09 6.57
CA GLY A 234 4.66 10.80 5.46
C GLY A 234 3.40 10.06 5.90
N GLY A 235 2.37 10.13 5.09
CA GLY A 235 1.07 9.49 5.32
C GLY A 235 0.64 8.61 4.19
N THR A 236 -0.54 8.03 4.33
CA THR A 236 -1.14 7.13 3.35
C THR A 236 -2.11 7.86 2.42
N CYS A 237 -2.40 7.27 1.27
CA CYS A 237 -3.32 7.80 0.28
C CYS A 237 -4.13 6.69 -0.39
N SER A 238 -5.00 7.04 -1.34
CA SER A 238 -5.80 6.08 -2.10
C SER A 238 -4.93 5.01 -2.75
N GLY A 239 -5.22 3.74 -2.46
CA GLY A 239 -4.45 2.58 -2.91
C GLY A 239 -3.44 2.05 -1.89
N ASP A 240 -3.13 2.80 -0.81
CA ASP A 240 -2.40 2.28 0.35
C ASP A 240 -3.31 1.47 1.30
N SER A 241 -4.61 1.52 1.08
CA SER A 241 -5.62 0.71 1.79
C SER A 241 -5.17 -0.73 1.96
N GLY A 242 -5.22 -1.25 3.19
CA GLY A 242 -4.77 -2.60 3.52
C GLY A 242 -3.25 -2.76 3.67
N GLY A 243 -2.47 -1.75 3.29
CA GLY A 243 -1.03 -1.73 3.54
C GLY A 243 -0.73 -1.75 5.04
N PRO A 244 0.43 -2.29 5.44
CA PRO A 244 0.79 -2.44 6.84
C PRO A 244 1.12 -1.10 7.50
N VAL A 245 0.79 -1.01 8.78
CA VAL A 245 1.36 -0.05 9.70
C VAL A 245 2.25 -0.82 10.67
N PHE A 246 3.54 -0.65 10.54
CA PHE A 246 4.53 -1.26 11.41
C PHE A 246 4.79 -0.40 12.64
N LEU A 247 4.91 -1.00 13.82
CA LEU A 247 5.33 -0.30 15.02
C LEU A 247 6.86 -0.17 15.02
N GLY A 248 7.35 1.06 14.97
CA GLY A 248 8.76 1.38 14.97
C GLY A 248 9.23 2.04 13.67
N ASP A 249 10.54 2.03 13.47
CA ASP A 249 11.21 2.64 12.32
C ASP A 249 11.09 1.79 11.04
N THR A 250 11.72 2.26 9.97
CA THR A 250 11.67 1.66 8.63
C THR A 250 12.29 0.27 8.52
N SER A 251 12.85 -0.28 9.58
CA SER A 251 13.36 -1.67 9.64
C SER A 251 12.40 -2.62 10.36
N SER A 252 11.35 -2.10 10.99
CA SER A 252 10.39 -2.90 11.75
C SER A 252 9.51 -3.74 10.84
N ASN A 253 9.30 -5.00 11.19
CA ASN A 253 8.35 -5.89 10.53
C ASN A 253 7.10 -6.18 11.37
N LEU A 254 6.94 -5.54 12.55
CA LEU A 254 5.83 -5.76 13.47
C LEU A 254 4.59 -4.99 13.02
N ILE A 255 3.63 -5.66 12.38
CA ILE A 255 2.38 -5.06 11.91
C ILE A 255 1.45 -4.88 13.10
N VAL A 256 0.96 -3.67 13.35
CA VAL A 256 0.01 -3.39 14.44
C VAL A 256 -1.35 -2.91 13.95
N ALA A 257 -1.42 -2.46 12.69
CA ALA A 257 -2.67 -2.04 12.05
C ALA A 257 -2.57 -2.19 10.53
N VAL A 258 -3.71 -2.11 9.85
CA VAL A 258 -3.81 -2.01 8.39
C VAL A 258 -4.41 -0.66 8.00
N THR A 259 -3.87 -0.02 6.98
CA THR A 259 -4.37 1.26 6.46
C THR A 259 -5.83 1.15 6.06
N SER A 260 -6.68 2.05 6.57
CA SER A 260 -8.13 1.97 6.44
C SER A 260 -8.71 3.18 5.72
N PHE A 261 -8.69 4.36 6.33
CA PHE A 261 -9.31 5.55 5.73
C PHE A 261 -8.59 6.85 6.09
N GLY A 262 -8.83 7.89 5.28
CA GLY A 262 -8.46 9.28 5.56
C GLY A 262 -9.70 10.16 5.57
N LEU A 263 -9.59 11.36 6.18
CA LEU A 263 -10.72 12.30 6.29
C LEU A 263 -10.84 13.25 5.09
N ASN A 264 -9.90 13.22 4.16
CA ASN A 264 -9.98 14.06 2.97
C ASN A 264 -9.37 13.38 1.73
N ALA A 265 -9.93 13.69 0.57
CA ALA A 265 -9.52 13.12 -0.71
C ALA A 265 -8.12 13.55 -1.19
N LEU A 266 -7.50 14.54 -0.53
CA LEU A 266 -6.16 15.00 -0.86
C LEU A 266 -5.08 14.32 0.01
N CYS A 267 -5.45 13.36 0.84
CA CYS A 267 -4.54 12.61 1.71
C CYS A 267 -3.66 13.52 2.58
N ARG A 268 -4.24 14.60 3.07
CA ARG A 268 -3.55 15.56 3.94
C ARG A 268 -4.05 15.41 5.36
N GLY A 269 -3.13 15.47 6.32
CA GLY A 269 -3.46 15.49 7.74
C GLY A 269 -3.22 14.15 8.40
N THR A 270 -4.27 13.53 8.88
CA THR A 270 -4.21 12.30 9.69
C THR A 270 -4.81 11.12 8.96
N ASP A 271 -4.19 9.98 9.16
CA ASP A 271 -4.62 8.69 8.63
C ASP A 271 -5.20 7.83 9.75
N PHE A 272 -6.13 6.97 9.40
CA PHE A 272 -6.75 6.01 10.29
C PHE A 272 -6.45 4.60 9.78
N SER A 273 -5.96 3.77 10.69
CA SER A 273 -5.61 2.38 10.40
C SER A 273 -6.29 1.47 11.40
N TYR A 274 -6.95 0.41 10.93
CA TYR A 274 -7.65 -0.51 11.81
C TYR A 274 -6.66 -1.41 12.55
N ARG A 275 -6.77 -1.46 13.88
CA ARG A 275 -5.86 -2.20 14.75
C ARG A 275 -6.03 -3.70 14.57
N ILE A 276 -4.93 -4.40 14.32
CA ILE A 276 -4.92 -5.86 14.26
C ILE A 276 -4.41 -6.52 15.55
N ASP A 277 -3.91 -5.73 16.52
CA ASP A 277 -3.49 -6.23 17.83
C ASP A 277 -4.66 -6.48 18.80
N ARG A 278 -5.88 -6.47 18.32
CA ARG A 278 -7.07 -6.89 19.08
C ARG A 278 -7.19 -8.40 19.06
N GLN A 279 -7.55 -9.01 20.21
CA GLN A 279 -7.59 -10.46 20.35
C GLN A 279 -8.51 -11.12 19.33
N GLU A 280 -9.71 -10.56 19.12
CA GLU A 280 -10.70 -11.10 18.18
C GLU A 280 -10.19 -11.08 16.72
N VAL A 281 -9.41 -10.06 16.33
CA VAL A 281 -8.80 -9.94 14.99
C VAL A 281 -7.70 -10.99 14.82
N LEU A 282 -6.83 -11.12 15.81
CA LEU A 282 -5.74 -12.12 15.79
C LEU A 282 -6.29 -13.55 15.73
N ASP A 283 -7.35 -13.83 16.49
CA ASP A 283 -8.00 -15.14 16.48
C ASP A 283 -8.66 -15.42 15.13
N TRP A 284 -9.32 -14.42 14.53
CA TRP A 284 -9.87 -14.54 13.19
C TRP A 284 -8.79 -14.80 12.13
N ILE A 285 -7.71 -14.00 12.10
CA ILE A 285 -6.58 -14.18 11.17
C ILE A 285 -5.98 -15.59 11.29
N LYS A 286 -5.84 -16.08 12.53
CA LYS A 286 -5.27 -17.40 12.81
C LYS A 286 -6.16 -18.53 12.29
N ASN A 287 -7.47 -18.42 12.51
CA ASN A 287 -8.44 -19.50 12.26
C ASN A 287 -8.97 -19.52 10.81
N THR A 288 -8.89 -18.41 10.07
CA THR A 288 -9.26 -18.35 8.64
C THR A 288 -8.32 -19.23 7.81
N ARG A 289 -8.91 -20.07 6.94
CA ARG A 289 -8.21 -21.06 6.10
C ARG A 289 -8.66 -20.96 4.66
#